data_5b43d0676100c4bcf09096eb512f6f1e
#
_entry.id   5b43d0676100c4bcf09096eb512f6f1e
#
_cell.length_a   1.000
_cell.length_b   1.000
_cell.length_c   1.000
_cell.angle_alpha   90.00
_cell.angle_beta   90.00
_cell.angle_gamma   90.00
#
_symmetry.space_group_name_H-M   'P 1'
#
loop_
_entity.id
_entity.type
_entity.pdbx_description
1 polymer ?
#
loop_
_entity_poly.entity_id
_entity_poly.type
_entity_poly.pdbx_seq_one_letter_code
_entity_poly.pdbx_strand_id
1 'polypeptide(L)'
;MSNNESTKYFDLHTSGIGYLNRIREVTPEEGTPFLSVTIAALRGSVDNVQYTHFECLVSGKKAQEIARQLKSAVEGKLKVLIGFTISDLYAESFTYKNGDKVGETGVSLKARLIRVSWAKVDGQPFLTEQESAA
;
A
#
# COMPACT_ATOMS: atom_id res chain seq x y z
N MET A 1 -23.93 2.08 11.57
CA MET A 1 -23.76 1.37 11.89
C MET A 1 -23.15 0.72 12.52
N SER A 2 -23.04 0.49 12.89
CA SER A 2 -22.56 -0.08 13.50
C SER A 2 -22.45 -1.22 13.61
N ASN A 3 -22.33 -1.56 13.45
CA ASN A 3 -22.56 -2.69 13.60
C ASN A 3 -21.61 -3.55 14.01
N ASN A 4 -22.08 -4.29 14.35
CA ASN A 4 -21.51 -5.38 15.06
C ASN A 4 -20.54 -6.17 14.24
N GLU A 5 -20.69 -6.13 12.96
CA GLU A 5 -19.76 -6.78 12.08
C GLU A 5 -18.39 -6.15 12.17
N SER A 6 -18.36 -4.85 12.43
CA SER A 6 -17.09 -4.14 12.53
C SER A 6 -16.28 -4.59 13.74
N THR A 7 -16.93 -5.24 14.70
CA THR A 7 -16.21 -5.66 15.91
C THR A 7 -15.44 -6.96 15.75
N LYS A 8 -15.54 -7.61 14.60
CA LYS A 8 -14.77 -8.82 14.35
C LYS A 8 -13.28 -8.56 14.18
N TYR A 9 -12.91 -7.34 13.86
CA TYR A 9 -11.53 -6.96 13.62
C TYR A 9 -11.20 -5.70 14.41
N PHE A 10 -10.00 -5.64 14.92
CA PHE A 10 -9.54 -4.40 15.53
C PHE A 10 -9.18 -3.41 14.43
N ASP A 11 -9.11 -2.15 14.81
CA ASP A 11 -8.97 -1.05 13.86
C ASP A 11 -7.64 -0.31 14.00
N LEU A 12 -6.55 -1.06 14.03
CA LEU A 12 -5.24 -0.42 13.99
C LEU A 12 -5.02 0.07 12.56
N HIS A 13 -5.44 1.29 12.30
CA HIS A 13 -5.37 1.91 10.98
C HIS A 13 -4.35 3.02 10.96
N THR A 14 -3.64 3.10 9.84
CA THR A 14 -2.70 4.19 9.58
C THR A 14 -3.07 4.80 8.24
N SER A 15 -3.21 6.12 8.20
CA SER A 15 -3.60 6.82 6.98
C SER A 15 -2.55 7.84 6.61
N GLY A 16 -2.42 8.09 5.33
CA GLY A 16 -1.46 9.06 4.86
C GLY A 16 -1.51 9.22 3.36
N ILE A 17 -0.47 9.85 2.83
CA ILE A 17 -0.30 10.11 1.41
C ILE A 17 1.04 9.51 1.00
N GLY A 18 1.08 8.85 -0.15
CA GLY A 18 2.33 8.28 -0.60
C GLY A 18 2.30 7.89 -2.06
N TYR A 19 3.48 7.55 -2.57
CA TYR A 19 3.62 7.07 -3.94
C TYR A 19 3.50 5.57 -3.99
N LEU A 20 2.74 5.10 -4.95
CA LEU A 20 2.58 3.67 -5.20
C LEU A 20 3.70 3.25 -6.14
N ASN A 21 4.70 2.56 -5.61
CA ASN A 21 5.92 2.28 -6.35
C ASN A 21 5.94 0.93 -7.05
N ARG A 22 5.17 -0.01 -6.58
CA ARG A 22 5.23 -1.36 -7.09
C ARG A 22 3.89 -2.04 -6.87
N ILE A 23 3.41 -2.68 -7.92
CA ILE A 23 2.20 -3.49 -7.82
C ILE A 23 2.52 -4.81 -8.49
N ARG A 24 2.33 -5.90 -7.78
CA ARG A 24 2.55 -7.21 -8.38
C ARG A 24 1.52 -8.21 -7.91
N GLU A 25 1.21 -9.12 -8.78
CA GLU A 25 0.33 -10.23 -8.46
C GLU A 25 1.18 -11.40 -7.98
N VAL A 26 0.85 -11.94 -6.82
CA VAL A 26 1.57 -13.07 -6.25
C VAL A 26 0.65 -14.28 -6.31
N THR A 27 1.16 -15.37 -6.89
CA THR A 27 0.43 -16.62 -6.99
C THR A 27 1.18 -17.65 -6.16
N PRO A 28 0.73 -17.90 -4.92
CA PRO A 28 1.41 -18.89 -4.08
C PRO A 28 1.13 -20.29 -4.59
N GLU A 29 1.99 -21.25 -4.23
CA GLU A 29 1.78 -22.64 -4.61
C GLU A 29 0.47 -23.14 -4.08
N GLU A 30 0.12 -22.73 -2.85
CA GLU A 30 -1.16 -23.07 -2.25
C GLU A 30 -1.84 -21.78 -1.85
N GLY A 31 -3.13 -21.70 -2.12
CA GLY A 31 -3.91 -20.54 -1.74
C GLY A 31 -4.28 -19.66 -2.91
N THR A 32 -4.96 -18.60 -2.62
CA THR A 32 -5.52 -17.68 -3.61
C THR A 32 -4.48 -16.64 -4.02
N PRO A 33 -4.40 -16.31 -5.32
CA PRO A 33 -3.54 -15.21 -5.75
C PRO A 33 -3.93 -13.91 -5.06
N PHE A 34 -2.94 -13.05 -4.80
CA PHE A 34 -3.18 -11.78 -4.17
C PHE A 34 -2.27 -10.69 -4.76
N LEU A 35 -2.65 -9.44 -4.52
CA LEU A 35 -1.88 -8.29 -4.96
C LEU A 35 -1.03 -7.77 -3.81
N SER A 36 0.23 -7.47 -4.12
CA SER A 36 1.16 -6.86 -3.18
C SER A 36 1.63 -5.53 -3.75
N VAL A 37 1.69 -4.52 -2.92
CA VAL A 37 2.11 -3.18 -3.34
C VAL A 37 3.14 -2.62 -2.36
N THR A 38 3.97 -1.71 -2.87
CA THR A 38 4.89 -0.96 -2.03
C THR A 38 4.46 0.51 -2.07
N ILE A 39 4.26 1.08 -0.89
CA ILE A 39 3.88 2.48 -0.76
C ILE A 39 5.03 3.24 -0.11
N ALA A 40 5.50 4.29 -0.79
CA ALA A 40 6.47 5.22 -0.21
C ALA A 40 5.68 6.36 0.40
N ALA A 41 5.37 6.21 1.69
CA ALA A 41 4.54 7.20 2.39
C ALA A 41 5.35 8.44 2.73
N LEU A 42 4.78 9.60 2.46
CA LEU A 42 5.42 10.87 2.77
C LEU A 42 5.27 11.17 4.26
N ARG A 43 6.35 11.62 4.87
CA ARG A 43 6.30 12.04 6.26
C ARG A 43 7.21 13.25 6.46
N GLY A 44 6.98 13.94 7.56
CA GLY A 44 7.78 15.10 7.93
C GLY A 44 7.21 16.38 7.37
N SER A 45 8.07 17.39 7.25
CA SER A 45 7.70 18.70 6.76
C SER A 45 7.60 18.70 5.25
N VAL A 46 6.68 19.49 4.70
CA VAL A 46 6.59 19.64 3.24
C VAL A 46 7.88 20.21 2.65
N ASP A 47 8.67 20.92 3.46
CA ASP A 47 9.94 21.48 3.01
C ASP A 47 11.09 20.48 3.11
N ASN A 48 10.88 19.37 3.79
CA ASN A 48 11.93 18.36 3.96
C ASN A 48 11.25 16.99 4.05
N VAL A 49 10.71 16.55 2.92
CA VAL A 49 9.93 15.30 2.86
C VAL A 49 10.84 14.11 3.02
N GLN A 50 10.42 13.19 3.89
CA GLN A 50 11.07 11.91 4.04
C GLN A 50 10.05 10.83 3.74
N TYR A 51 10.52 9.60 3.57
CA TYR A 51 9.63 8.51 3.17
C TYR A 51 9.73 7.33 4.12
N THR A 52 8.59 6.71 4.35
CA THR A 52 8.52 5.43 5.05
C THR A 52 7.89 4.44 4.08
N HIS A 53 8.54 3.31 3.87
CA HIS A 53 8.06 2.32 2.91
C HIS A 53 7.24 1.24 3.61
N PHE A 54 6.06 1.00 3.09
CA PHE A 54 5.18 -0.06 3.56
C PHE A 54 5.00 -1.11 2.48
N GLU A 55 5.17 -2.38 2.86
CA GLU A 55 4.88 -3.51 1.98
C GLU A 55 3.50 -4.01 2.34
N CYS A 56 2.57 -3.90 1.42
CA CYS A 56 1.17 -4.12 1.72
C CYS A 56 0.54 -5.21 0.88
N LEU A 57 -0.25 -6.04 1.53
CA LEU A 57 -1.18 -6.92 0.86
C LEU A 57 -2.44 -6.12 0.58
N VAL A 58 -2.90 -6.11 -0.67
CA VAL A 58 -4.12 -5.36 -0.99
C VAL A 58 -5.33 -6.19 -0.57
N SER A 59 -6.14 -5.62 0.30
CA SER A 59 -7.27 -6.32 0.91
C SER A 59 -8.57 -5.63 0.56
N GLY A 60 -9.56 -6.43 0.17
CA GLY A 60 -10.87 -5.91 -0.18
C GLY A 60 -11.02 -5.75 -1.68
N LYS A 61 -12.25 -5.94 -2.14
CA LYS A 61 -12.53 -5.95 -3.57
C LYS A 61 -12.28 -4.60 -4.22
N LYS A 62 -12.71 -3.52 -3.55
CA LYS A 62 -12.56 -2.18 -4.10
C LYS A 62 -11.10 -1.78 -4.22
N ALA A 63 -10.31 -2.03 -3.17
CA ALA A 63 -8.89 -1.70 -3.20
C ALA A 63 -8.17 -2.51 -4.26
N GLN A 64 -8.54 -3.78 -4.44
CA GLN A 64 -7.92 -4.61 -5.48
C GLN A 64 -8.24 -4.09 -6.87
N GLU A 65 -9.47 -3.67 -7.11
CA GLU A 65 -9.85 -3.12 -8.40
C GLU A 65 -9.06 -1.86 -8.73
N ILE A 66 -8.92 -0.97 -7.75
CA ILE A 66 -8.18 0.26 -7.95
C ILE A 66 -6.71 -0.05 -8.21
N ALA A 67 -6.12 -0.96 -7.45
CA ALA A 67 -4.72 -1.34 -7.64
C ALA A 67 -4.48 -1.91 -9.04
N ARG A 68 -5.39 -2.75 -9.51
CA ARG A 68 -5.25 -3.32 -10.85
C ARG A 68 -5.33 -2.25 -11.93
N GLN A 69 -6.19 -1.25 -11.76
CA GLN A 69 -6.30 -0.17 -12.71
C GLN A 69 -5.05 0.70 -12.74
N LEU A 70 -4.35 0.83 -11.62
CA LEU A 70 -3.14 1.65 -11.53
C LEU A 70 -1.87 0.90 -11.94
N LYS A 71 -1.96 -0.40 -12.16
CA LYS A 71 -0.78 -1.22 -12.38
C LYS A 71 0.02 -0.79 -13.60
N SER A 72 -0.65 -0.49 -14.70
CA SER A 72 0.07 -0.09 -15.92
C SER A 72 0.78 1.24 -15.74
N ALA A 73 0.19 2.17 -14.98
CA ALA A 73 0.84 3.45 -14.72
C ALA A 73 2.10 3.25 -13.88
N VAL A 74 2.04 2.40 -12.86
CA VAL A 74 3.19 2.12 -12.02
C VAL A 74 4.28 1.44 -12.84
N GLU A 75 3.90 0.45 -13.66
CA GLU A 75 4.88 -0.25 -14.52
C GLU A 75 5.49 0.67 -15.55
N GLY A 76 4.73 1.66 -16.01
CA GLY A 76 5.21 2.65 -16.95
C GLY A 76 6.05 3.76 -16.31
N LYS A 77 6.35 3.64 -15.01
CA LYS A 77 7.18 4.60 -14.29
C LYS A 77 6.52 5.97 -14.13
N LEU A 78 5.22 6.04 -14.23
CA LEU A 78 4.49 7.27 -13.94
C LEU A 78 4.39 7.47 -12.43
N LYS A 79 4.28 8.71 -12.01
CA LYS A 79 4.14 9.02 -10.59
C LYS A 79 2.69 8.81 -10.18
N VAL A 80 2.45 7.82 -9.33
CA VAL A 80 1.12 7.51 -8.83
C VAL A 80 1.06 7.87 -7.36
N LEU A 81 0.38 8.96 -7.07
CA LEU A 81 0.22 9.46 -5.69
C LEU A 81 -1.16 9.07 -5.20
N ILE A 82 -1.22 8.49 -4.00
CA ILE A 82 -2.48 8.02 -3.43
C ILE A 82 -2.66 8.53 -2.00
N GLY A 83 -3.94 8.72 -1.63
CA GLY A 83 -4.31 8.78 -0.24
C GLY A 83 -4.71 7.38 0.17
N PHE A 84 -4.15 6.88 1.26
CA PHE A 84 -4.31 5.48 1.61
C PHE A 84 -4.68 5.29 3.07
N THR A 85 -5.29 4.15 3.35
CA THR A 85 -5.48 3.65 4.70
C THR A 85 -4.99 2.22 4.73
N ILE A 86 -4.09 1.92 5.65
CA ILE A 86 -3.59 0.55 5.86
C ILE A 86 -3.98 0.10 7.25
N SER A 87 -4.05 -1.22 7.42
CA SER A 87 -4.40 -1.83 8.71
C SER A 87 -3.36 -2.86 9.09
N ASP A 88 -3.38 -3.24 10.37
CA ASP A 88 -2.58 -4.34 10.89
C ASP A 88 -1.07 -4.15 10.67
N LEU A 89 -0.63 -2.91 10.81
CA LEU A 89 0.79 -2.58 10.62
C LEU A 89 1.66 -3.30 11.62
N TYR A 90 2.71 -3.95 11.13
CA TYR A 90 3.69 -4.60 12.01
C TYR A 90 5.06 -4.60 11.34
N ALA A 91 6.08 -4.76 12.16
CA ALA A 91 7.46 -4.82 11.68
C ALA A 91 7.89 -6.27 11.60
N GLU A 92 8.61 -6.60 10.53
CA GLU A 92 9.14 -7.93 10.33
C GLU A 92 10.63 -7.82 10.02
N SER A 93 11.44 -8.53 10.78
CA SER A 93 12.88 -8.51 10.53
C SER A 93 13.25 -9.58 9.50
N PHE A 94 14.29 -9.33 8.76
CA PHE A 94 14.80 -10.28 7.79
C PHE A 94 16.32 -10.14 7.72
N THR A 95 16.98 -11.18 7.19
CA THR A 95 18.43 -11.17 6.98
C THR A 95 18.69 -11.06 5.49
N TYR A 96 19.56 -10.13 5.12
CA TYR A 96 19.94 -9.98 3.72
C TYR A 96 20.71 -11.22 3.26
N LYS A 97 20.29 -11.78 2.14
CA LYS A 97 20.88 -12.98 1.59
C LYS A 97 21.81 -12.70 0.43
N ASN A 98 21.72 -11.52 -0.14
CA ASN A 98 22.48 -11.13 -1.32
C ASN A 98 22.97 -9.71 -1.18
N GLY A 99 23.98 -9.35 -1.98
CA GLY A 99 24.46 -7.98 -2.06
C GLY A 99 25.42 -7.62 -0.96
N ASP A 100 25.70 -6.33 -0.86
CA ASP A 100 26.69 -5.80 0.08
C ASP A 100 26.31 -5.97 1.54
N LYS A 101 25.00 -6.13 1.80
CA LYS A 101 24.51 -6.23 3.17
C LYS A 101 24.26 -7.66 3.62
N VAL A 102 24.80 -8.63 2.88
CA VAL A 102 24.61 -10.04 3.22
C VAL A 102 24.99 -10.27 4.69
N GLY A 103 24.11 -10.96 5.40
CA GLY A 103 24.29 -11.25 6.83
C GLY A 103 23.77 -10.18 7.76
N GLU A 104 23.46 -8.99 7.27
CA GLU A 104 22.90 -7.93 8.10
C GLU A 104 21.39 -8.10 8.25
N THR A 105 20.86 -7.56 9.32
CA THR A 105 19.43 -7.60 9.59
C THR A 105 18.77 -6.32 9.08
N GLY A 106 17.67 -6.48 8.35
CA GLY A 106 16.85 -5.37 7.94
C GLY A 106 15.47 -5.48 8.56
N VAL A 107 14.68 -4.43 8.42
CA VAL A 107 13.31 -4.41 8.92
C VAL A 107 12.39 -3.96 7.81
N SER A 108 11.30 -4.69 7.65
CA SER A 108 10.25 -4.37 6.68
C SER A 108 8.98 -4.06 7.45
N LEU A 109 8.27 -3.01 7.05
CA LEU A 109 6.98 -2.68 7.63
C LEU A 109 5.89 -3.29 6.76
N LYS A 110 5.10 -4.15 7.34
CA LYS A 110 4.06 -4.91 6.63
C LYS A 110 2.68 -4.46 7.08
N ALA A 111 1.74 -4.46 6.14
CA ALA A 111 0.38 -4.04 6.45
C ALA A 111 -0.58 -4.56 5.40
N ARG A 112 -1.86 -4.22 5.55
CA ARG A 112 -2.88 -4.47 4.54
C ARG A 112 -3.35 -3.13 4.00
N LEU A 113 -3.36 -2.97 2.69
CA LEU A 113 -3.96 -1.78 2.07
C LEU A 113 -5.45 -2.04 1.95
N ILE A 114 -6.23 -1.31 2.75
CA ILE A 114 -7.67 -1.54 2.79
C ILE A 114 -8.46 -0.46 2.08
N ARG A 115 -7.84 0.67 1.78
CA ARG A 115 -8.55 1.75 1.11
C ARG A 115 -7.58 2.66 0.36
N VAL A 116 -7.94 3.00 -0.86
CA VAL A 116 -7.32 4.08 -1.62
C VAL A 116 -8.38 5.17 -1.72
N SER A 117 -8.19 6.25 -0.97
CA SER A 117 -9.20 7.31 -0.88
C SER A 117 -9.26 8.15 -2.16
N TRP A 118 -8.09 8.36 -2.77
CA TRP A 118 -7.99 9.10 -4.02
C TRP A 118 -6.67 8.74 -4.67
N ALA A 119 -6.54 9.03 -5.96
CA ALA A 119 -5.32 8.74 -6.68
C ALA A 119 -5.12 9.77 -7.79
N LYS A 120 -3.85 10.13 -8.02
CA LYS A 120 -3.43 10.98 -9.13
C LYS A 120 -2.30 10.31 -9.87
N VAL A 121 -2.36 10.36 -11.19
CA VAL A 121 -1.31 9.83 -12.04
C VAL A 121 -0.65 11.00 -12.76
N ASP A 122 0.64 11.22 -12.49
CA ASP A 122 1.38 12.37 -13.02
C ASP A 122 0.65 13.68 -12.78
N GLY A 123 0.05 13.83 -11.59
CA GLY A 123 -0.66 15.04 -11.21
C GLY A 123 -2.08 15.14 -11.70
N GLN A 124 -2.53 14.20 -12.53
CA GLN A 124 -3.91 14.22 -13.05
C GLN A 124 -4.79 13.34 -12.19
N PRO A 125 -5.98 13.83 -11.80
CA PRO A 125 -6.88 13.01 -11.00
C PRO A 125 -7.25 11.72 -11.71
N PHE A 126 -7.12 10.60 -11.01
CA PHE A 126 -7.52 9.30 -11.49
C PHE A 126 -8.74 8.79 -10.71
N LEU A 127 -8.76 9.06 -9.41
CA LEU A 127 -9.82 8.62 -8.52
C LEU A 127 -10.04 9.72 -7.48
N THR A 128 -11.29 10.11 -7.27
CA THR A 128 -11.61 11.08 -6.23
C THR A 128 -12.14 10.36 -4.99
N GLU A 129 -12.13 11.04 -3.86
CA GLU A 129 -12.66 10.47 -2.63
C GLU A 129 -14.10 10.05 -2.78
N GLN A 130 -14.86 10.83 -3.53
CA GLN A 130 -16.27 10.54 -3.78
C GLN A 130 -16.43 9.22 -4.53
N GLU A 131 -15.59 9.00 -5.53
CA GLU A 131 -15.66 7.76 -6.31
C GLU A 131 -15.21 6.56 -5.48
N SER A 132 -14.22 6.75 -4.62
CA SER A 132 -13.74 5.64 -3.79
C SER A 132 -14.76 5.25 -2.73
N ALA A 133 -15.63 6.15 -2.34
CA ALA A 133 -16.66 5.89 -1.34
C ALA A 133 -17.89 5.17 -1.92
N ALA A 134 -18.04 5.21 -3.21
CA ALA A 134 -19.21 4.66 -3.88
C ALA A 134 -19.27 3.14 -3.91
#